data_dbc5e478a3832617dad202f0e25f3f79
#
_entry.id   dbc5e478a3832617dad202f0e25f3f79
#
_cell.length_a   1.000
_cell.length_b   1.000
_cell.length_c   1.000
_cell.angle_alpha   90.00
_cell.angle_beta   90.00
_cell.angle_gamma   90.00
#
_symmetry.space_group_name_H-M   'P 1'
#
loop_
_entity.id
_entity.type
_entity.pdbx_description
1 polymer ?
#
loop_
_entity_poly.entity_id
_entity_poly.type
_entity_poly.pdbx_seq_one_letter_code
_entity_poly.pdbx_strand_id
1 'polypeptide(L)'
;MDDTDRRAQRHADIVAKLLGVLILLSLSFLPSASFAQDWVRTGSGLGVEKVRLAVPDFKPSNSDPQNTALLKTFNDTFWSDLDNSGVVELVSKSFYPLQVPGQPAEITFPAWNSPPPNAAMLAFGNLAVAGGKVTVQGWLYDVKNTASPQVLGKQYTDVPTIDAARVIAHKFADEIIFRLGGGIPGIAESTIYFVSDRTGHKEIWAMDYDGSNQRQLTHQGSISLSPRISPDGSRLAFSSLTKSGWDILMYSMDLNRPVSFPRLGGTNLSPAWSPDGSKLALSSSRAGHSEIYVCDASGGNLHRMTTGKGPDVSPTWNRKTGAQIAFVSGSTGLPQVYTMEADGTNQQRMTDQGYAVSPNWSPNGQFLTLAWIRKYGPGEPGSSDIYLMDIASKQWVQLTHDGGRNDFPSWSPDGRHIVFQSSRSGKEEIWEMLADGSKLHQLTFTGRNSQPNWSWK
;
A
#
# COMPACT_ATOMS: atom_id res chain seq x y z
N MET A 1 58.37 39.48 28.84
CA MET A 1 57.32 38.82 28.03
C MET A 1 56.53 39.92 27.36
N ASP A 2 56.77 40.11 26.08
CA ASP A 2 56.39 41.29 25.29
C ASP A 2 54.92 41.28 24.96
N ASP A 3 54.29 42.43 24.81
CA ASP A 3 52.87 42.63 24.55
C ASP A 3 52.44 42.01 23.22
N THR A 4 53.35 41.72 22.31
CA THR A 4 53.22 40.99 21.08
C THR A 4 52.90 39.52 21.29
N ASP A 5 53.52 38.86 22.27
CA ASP A 5 53.23 37.43 22.59
C ASP A 5 51.83 37.20 23.19
N ARG A 6 51.34 38.16 23.97
CA ARG A 6 50.00 38.08 24.56
C ARG A 6 48.89 38.30 23.52
N ARG A 7 49.14 39.08 22.47
CA ARG A 7 48.20 39.25 21.36
C ARG A 7 48.14 38.02 20.45
N ALA A 8 49.29 37.39 20.17
CA ALA A 8 49.36 36.15 19.40
C ALA A 8 48.62 34.99 20.11
N GLN A 9 48.82 34.87 21.43
CA GLN A 9 48.14 33.84 22.24
C GLN A 9 46.62 34.04 22.30
N ARG A 10 46.13 35.28 22.43
CA ARG A 10 44.67 35.58 22.37
C ARG A 10 44.06 35.31 21.01
N HIS A 11 44.78 35.56 19.92
CA HIS A 11 44.29 35.22 18.58
C HIS A 11 44.23 33.71 18.36
N ALA A 12 45.21 32.93 18.83
CA ALA A 12 45.18 31.47 18.76
C ALA A 12 44.02 30.87 19.55
N ASP A 13 43.73 31.40 20.76
CA ASP A 13 42.61 30.95 21.58
C ASP A 13 41.24 31.27 20.97
N ILE A 14 41.08 32.42 20.30
CA ILE A 14 39.85 32.81 19.60
C ILE A 14 39.66 31.92 18.38
N VAL A 15 40.67 31.64 17.58
CA VAL A 15 40.63 30.76 16.42
C VAL A 15 40.30 29.32 16.85
N ALA A 16 40.91 28.82 17.94
CA ALA A 16 40.63 27.49 18.48
C ALA A 16 39.15 27.35 18.98
N LYS A 17 38.63 28.41 19.63
CA LYS A 17 37.22 28.45 20.06
C LYS A 17 36.24 28.54 18.88
N LEU A 18 36.56 29.31 17.83
CA LEU A 18 35.76 29.40 16.61
C LEU A 18 35.78 28.09 15.81
N LEU A 19 36.95 27.41 15.70
CA LEU A 19 37.03 26.07 15.12
C LEU A 19 36.25 25.03 15.93
N GLY A 20 36.29 25.07 17.25
CA GLY A 20 35.52 24.19 18.13
C GLY A 20 33.99 24.37 17.97
N VAL A 21 33.54 25.62 17.82
CA VAL A 21 32.13 25.94 17.56
C VAL A 21 31.70 25.51 16.16
N LEU A 22 32.55 25.64 15.12
CA LEU A 22 32.31 25.19 13.78
C LEU A 22 32.24 23.65 13.68
N ILE A 23 33.08 22.93 14.43
CA ILE A 23 33.02 21.44 14.49
C ILE A 23 31.77 20.97 15.26
N LEU A 24 31.36 21.65 16.33
CA LEU A 24 30.12 21.34 17.04
C LEU A 24 28.89 21.66 16.21
N LEU A 25 28.91 22.70 15.40
CA LEU A 25 27.80 23.03 14.44
C LEU A 25 27.77 22.06 13.25
N SER A 26 28.91 21.52 12.79
CA SER A 26 28.92 20.52 11.71
C SER A 26 28.47 19.12 12.16
N LEU A 27 28.66 18.78 13.44
CA LEU A 27 28.12 17.54 14.03
C LEU A 27 26.60 17.56 14.28
N SER A 28 25.97 18.75 14.34
CA SER A 28 24.54 18.88 14.47
C SER A 28 23.75 18.81 13.13
N PHE A 29 24.45 18.70 11.99
CA PHE A 29 23.88 18.51 10.66
C PHE A 29 24.07 17.11 10.08
N LEU A 30 24.38 16.11 10.89
CA LEU A 30 24.24 14.74 10.44
C LEU A 30 22.72 14.43 10.38
N PRO A 31 22.18 14.06 9.22
CA PRO A 31 20.78 13.71 9.13
C PRO A 31 20.53 12.46 10.00
N SER A 32 19.85 12.66 11.12
CA SER A 32 19.35 11.58 12.00
C SER A 32 18.23 10.74 11.33
N ALA A 33 18.16 10.75 9.99
CA ALA A 33 17.11 10.11 9.22
C ALA A 33 17.28 8.59 9.06
N SER A 34 18.44 8.01 9.43
CA SER A 34 18.73 6.59 9.12
C SER A 34 18.16 5.60 10.14
N PHE A 35 18.10 5.92 11.43
CA PHE A 35 17.76 4.95 12.47
C PHE A 35 16.26 4.87 12.79
N ALA A 36 15.46 5.89 12.48
CA ALA A 36 14.03 5.94 12.82
C ALA A 36 13.16 5.05 11.91
N GLN A 37 13.66 4.59 10.77
CA GLN A 37 12.91 3.78 9.80
C GLN A 37 13.24 2.28 9.82
N ASP A 38 14.29 1.85 10.52
CA ASP A 38 14.72 0.44 10.49
C ASP A 38 13.67 -0.51 11.06
N TRP A 39 12.95 -0.14 12.11
CA TRP A 39 11.88 -0.95 12.67
C TRP A 39 10.67 -1.07 11.72
N VAL A 40 10.35 -0.04 10.94
CA VAL A 40 9.31 -0.08 9.91
C VAL A 40 9.71 -1.05 8.81
N ARG A 41 10.93 -0.94 8.31
CA ARG A 41 11.45 -1.79 7.23
C ARG A 41 11.53 -3.24 7.66
N THR A 42 12.03 -3.50 8.87
CA THR A 42 12.09 -4.86 9.42
C THR A 42 10.69 -5.46 9.61
N GLY A 43 9.75 -4.71 10.21
CA GLY A 43 8.40 -5.18 10.48
C GLY A 43 7.51 -5.31 9.22
N SER A 44 7.76 -4.55 8.16
CA SER A 44 7.07 -4.63 6.86
C SER A 44 7.72 -5.61 5.88
N GLY A 45 8.86 -6.19 6.22
CA GLY A 45 9.65 -7.02 5.32
C GLY A 45 10.49 -6.25 4.29
N LEU A 46 10.54 -4.91 4.37
CA LEU A 46 11.37 -4.06 3.50
C LEU A 46 12.84 -3.95 3.98
N GLY A 47 13.15 -4.43 5.19
CA GLY A 47 14.50 -4.39 5.77
C GLY A 47 15.42 -5.52 5.32
N VAL A 48 14.93 -6.47 4.55
CA VAL A 48 15.74 -7.55 3.98
C VAL A 48 16.65 -7.00 2.88
N GLU A 49 17.89 -7.48 2.78
CA GLU A 49 18.77 -7.13 1.68
C GLU A 49 18.11 -7.48 0.34
N LYS A 50 17.98 -6.47 -0.52
CA LYS A 50 17.32 -6.64 -1.82
C LYS A 50 18.16 -7.50 -2.73
N VAL A 51 17.52 -8.47 -3.35
CA VAL A 51 18.16 -9.33 -4.35
C VAL A 51 18.39 -8.54 -5.64
N ARG A 52 19.65 -8.49 -6.09
CA ARG A 52 20.03 -7.82 -7.33
C ARG A 52 19.61 -8.65 -8.54
N LEU A 53 18.56 -8.21 -9.24
CA LEU A 53 17.87 -8.94 -10.30
C LEU A 53 18.05 -8.27 -11.66
N ALA A 54 18.55 -9.01 -12.65
CA ALA A 54 18.53 -8.59 -14.04
C ALA A 54 17.25 -9.09 -14.73
N VAL A 55 16.59 -8.19 -15.48
CA VAL A 55 15.31 -8.45 -16.17
C VAL A 55 15.39 -7.90 -17.59
N PRO A 56 16.06 -8.61 -18.51
CA PRO A 56 16.03 -8.23 -19.93
C PRO A 56 14.63 -8.40 -20.52
N ASP A 57 14.34 -7.64 -21.55
CA ASP A 57 13.07 -7.77 -22.26
C ASP A 57 12.93 -9.18 -22.86
N PHE A 58 11.75 -9.78 -22.68
CA PHE A 58 11.40 -11.06 -23.27
C PHE A 58 11.40 -10.95 -24.78
N LYS A 59 11.75 -12.04 -25.45
CA LYS A 59 11.91 -12.10 -26.91
C LYS A 59 10.71 -12.74 -27.59
N PRO A 60 10.43 -12.39 -28.87
CA PRO A 60 9.51 -13.19 -29.65
C PRO A 60 10.16 -14.54 -29.99
N SER A 61 9.44 -15.64 -29.86
CA SER A 61 9.92 -16.96 -30.29
C SER A 61 9.40 -17.37 -31.69
N ASN A 62 8.58 -16.53 -32.32
CA ASN A 62 8.16 -16.64 -33.71
C ASN A 62 7.92 -15.26 -34.32
N SER A 63 7.58 -15.16 -35.60
CA SER A 63 7.43 -13.94 -36.36
C SER A 63 5.99 -13.42 -36.43
N ASP A 64 5.09 -13.82 -35.53
CA ASP A 64 3.71 -13.32 -35.54
C ASP A 64 3.71 -11.81 -35.23
N PRO A 65 3.02 -10.97 -36.04
CA PRO A 65 3.03 -9.52 -35.84
C PRO A 65 2.37 -9.05 -34.56
N GLN A 66 1.49 -9.84 -33.93
CA GLN A 66 0.86 -9.52 -32.64
C GLN A 66 1.89 -9.54 -31.48
N ASN A 67 2.98 -10.29 -31.62
CA ASN A 67 4.01 -10.36 -30.60
C ASN A 67 4.53 -9.00 -30.16
N THR A 68 4.67 -8.03 -31.07
CA THR A 68 5.26 -6.72 -30.79
C THR A 68 4.47 -5.96 -29.71
N ALA A 69 3.14 -5.88 -29.85
CA ALA A 69 2.30 -5.17 -28.88
C ALA A 69 2.20 -5.93 -27.56
N LEU A 70 2.06 -7.26 -27.62
CA LEU A 70 1.94 -8.11 -26.44
C LEU A 70 3.24 -8.12 -25.61
N LEU A 71 4.40 -8.23 -26.29
CA LEU A 71 5.72 -8.17 -25.63
C LEU A 71 5.95 -6.82 -24.96
N LYS A 72 5.60 -5.71 -25.64
CA LYS A 72 5.73 -4.39 -25.03
C LYS A 72 4.92 -4.32 -23.73
N THR A 73 3.65 -4.71 -23.77
CA THR A 73 2.80 -4.69 -22.56
C THR A 73 3.35 -5.62 -21.48
N PHE A 74 3.72 -6.85 -21.84
CA PHE A 74 4.29 -7.81 -20.89
C PHE A 74 5.57 -7.26 -20.23
N ASN A 75 6.53 -6.79 -21.02
CA ASN A 75 7.81 -6.31 -20.50
C ASN A 75 7.68 -5.07 -19.62
N ASP A 76 6.85 -4.11 -20.03
CA ASP A 76 6.60 -2.88 -19.26
C ASP A 76 5.93 -3.21 -17.91
N THR A 77 4.89 -4.06 -17.92
CA THR A 77 4.18 -4.49 -16.70
C THR A 77 5.10 -5.30 -15.78
N PHE A 78 5.77 -6.31 -16.32
CA PHE A 78 6.66 -7.18 -15.57
C PHE A 78 7.81 -6.42 -14.89
N TRP A 79 8.41 -5.45 -15.60
CA TRP A 79 9.42 -4.57 -15.04
C TRP A 79 8.86 -3.71 -13.90
N SER A 80 7.69 -3.08 -14.13
CA SER A 80 7.04 -2.22 -13.13
C SER A 80 6.70 -2.96 -11.85
N ASP A 81 6.12 -4.17 -11.97
CA ASP A 81 5.77 -4.99 -10.81
C ASP A 81 6.97 -5.33 -9.95
N LEU A 82 8.06 -5.74 -10.58
CA LEU A 82 9.30 -6.07 -9.88
C LEU A 82 9.96 -4.83 -9.25
N ASP A 83 10.00 -3.69 -9.96
CA ASP A 83 10.58 -2.44 -9.44
C ASP A 83 9.80 -1.90 -8.24
N ASN A 84 8.48 -2.00 -8.28
CA ASN A 84 7.61 -1.53 -7.20
C ASN A 84 7.52 -2.50 -6.01
N SER A 85 7.90 -3.77 -6.17
CA SER A 85 7.72 -4.81 -5.14
C SER A 85 8.41 -4.55 -3.79
N GLY A 86 9.43 -3.69 -3.77
CA GLY A 86 10.28 -3.49 -2.58
C GLY A 86 11.22 -4.66 -2.25
N VAL A 87 11.14 -5.79 -2.97
CA VAL A 87 11.88 -7.05 -2.71
C VAL A 87 13.20 -7.12 -3.47
N VAL A 88 13.25 -6.56 -4.69
CA VAL A 88 14.41 -6.66 -5.57
C VAL A 88 15.04 -5.29 -5.86
N GLU A 89 16.32 -5.31 -6.20
CA GLU A 89 17.04 -4.21 -6.82
C GLU A 89 17.23 -4.53 -8.30
N LEU A 90 16.52 -3.83 -9.19
CA LEU A 90 16.65 -4.08 -10.62
C LEU A 90 17.99 -3.53 -11.15
N VAL A 91 18.72 -4.39 -11.85
CA VAL A 91 19.93 -3.98 -12.57
C VAL A 91 19.53 -3.12 -13.77
N SER A 92 20.16 -1.95 -13.92
CA SER A 92 19.89 -1.07 -15.09
C SER A 92 20.09 -1.81 -16.40
N LYS A 93 19.13 -1.67 -17.31
CA LYS A 93 19.20 -2.28 -18.66
C LYS A 93 20.44 -1.83 -19.47
N SER A 94 21.03 -0.67 -19.14
CA SER A 94 22.26 -0.18 -19.77
C SER A 94 23.51 -1.03 -19.50
N PHE A 95 23.45 -1.88 -18.48
CA PHE A 95 24.54 -2.79 -18.13
C PHE A 95 24.39 -4.19 -18.74
N TYR A 96 23.29 -4.46 -19.45
CA TYR A 96 23.04 -5.77 -20.00
C TYR A 96 23.93 -6.06 -21.21
N PRO A 97 24.32 -7.34 -21.43
CA PRO A 97 25.00 -7.73 -22.66
C PRO A 97 24.11 -7.51 -23.88
N LEU A 98 24.72 -7.31 -25.05
CA LEU A 98 23.98 -7.13 -26.29
C LEU A 98 23.09 -8.32 -26.66
N GLN A 99 23.54 -9.54 -26.29
CA GLN A 99 22.76 -10.75 -26.47
C GLN A 99 22.10 -11.14 -25.17
N VAL A 100 20.78 -10.98 -25.10
CA VAL A 100 19.96 -11.40 -23.95
C VAL A 100 19.33 -12.76 -24.25
N PRO A 101 19.18 -13.67 -23.26
CA PRO A 101 18.61 -14.99 -23.48
C PRO A 101 17.08 -14.93 -23.63
N GLY A 102 16.52 -15.68 -24.58
CA GLY A 102 15.09 -15.98 -24.67
C GLY A 102 14.76 -17.38 -24.14
N GLN A 103 15.78 -18.23 -23.94
CA GLN A 103 15.66 -19.60 -23.43
C GLN A 103 16.91 -20.02 -22.66
N PRO A 104 16.84 -21.07 -21.79
CA PRO A 104 17.95 -21.49 -20.93
C PRO A 104 19.27 -21.78 -21.64
N ALA A 105 19.22 -22.36 -22.83
CA ALA A 105 20.42 -22.73 -23.58
C ALA A 105 21.23 -21.53 -24.08
N GLU A 106 20.66 -20.31 -24.07
CA GLU A 106 21.30 -19.09 -24.56
C GLU A 106 22.05 -18.31 -23.45
N ILE A 107 22.03 -18.79 -22.21
CA ILE A 107 22.62 -18.07 -21.08
C ILE A 107 24.15 -18.17 -21.09
N THR A 108 24.81 -17.04 -21.08
CA THR A 108 26.24 -16.92 -20.82
C THR A 108 26.44 -16.36 -19.40
N PHE A 109 26.58 -17.22 -18.39
CA PHE A 109 26.63 -16.83 -16.99
C PHE A 109 27.61 -15.69 -16.67
N PRO A 110 28.88 -15.71 -17.15
CA PRO A 110 29.83 -14.63 -16.86
C PRO A 110 29.35 -13.25 -17.30
N ALA A 111 28.53 -13.16 -18.35
CA ALA A 111 28.00 -11.90 -18.85
C ALA A 111 26.99 -11.25 -17.88
N TRP A 112 26.39 -12.03 -16.98
CA TRP A 112 25.38 -11.59 -16.04
C TRP A 112 25.89 -11.47 -14.59
N ASN A 113 26.72 -12.43 -14.15
CA ASN A 113 27.18 -12.50 -12.77
C ASN A 113 28.46 -11.69 -12.49
N SER A 114 29.13 -11.16 -13.53
CA SER A 114 30.31 -10.30 -13.42
C SER A 114 29.93 -8.82 -13.68
N PRO A 115 30.72 -7.85 -13.19
CA PRO A 115 30.52 -6.45 -13.56
C PRO A 115 30.55 -6.23 -15.08
N PRO A 116 29.73 -5.28 -15.61
CA PRO A 116 28.96 -4.27 -14.92
C PRO A 116 27.59 -4.73 -14.39
N PRO A 117 26.89 -5.80 -14.91
CA PRO A 117 25.60 -6.19 -14.36
C PRO A 117 25.70 -6.65 -12.91
N ASN A 118 26.64 -7.56 -12.64
CA ASN A 118 26.84 -8.18 -11.33
C ASN A 118 25.53 -8.60 -10.67
N ALA A 119 24.64 -9.24 -11.44
CA ALA A 119 23.36 -9.72 -10.96
C ALA A 119 23.56 -10.94 -10.05
N ALA A 120 22.68 -11.13 -9.08
CA ALA A 120 22.52 -12.37 -8.34
C ALA A 120 21.53 -13.29 -9.05
N MET A 121 20.46 -12.72 -9.57
CA MET A 121 19.37 -13.41 -10.26
C MET A 121 19.15 -12.84 -11.66
N LEU A 122 18.62 -13.67 -12.57
CA LEU A 122 18.24 -13.33 -13.94
C LEU A 122 16.85 -13.87 -14.24
N ALA A 123 15.89 -12.98 -14.52
CA ALA A 123 14.56 -13.33 -15.01
C ALA A 123 14.51 -13.06 -16.51
N PHE A 124 14.18 -14.05 -17.32
CA PHE A 124 14.21 -13.98 -18.77
C PHE A 124 13.18 -14.92 -19.38
N GLY A 125 12.91 -14.76 -20.68
CA GLY A 125 11.96 -15.62 -21.35
C GLY A 125 11.60 -15.22 -22.78
N ASN A 126 10.54 -15.83 -23.26
CA ASN A 126 10.01 -15.58 -24.60
C ASN A 126 8.48 -15.57 -24.62
N LEU A 127 7.93 -15.02 -25.71
CA LEU A 127 6.52 -14.98 -25.99
C LEU A 127 6.28 -15.35 -27.46
N ALA A 128 5.24 -16.16 -27.69
CA ALA A 128 4.76 -16.49 -29.03
C ALA A 128 3.24 -16.43 -29.12
N VAL A 129 2.74 -15.95 -30.23
CA VAL A 129 1.33 -16.14 -30.66
C VAL A 129 1.28 -17.25 -31.68
N ALA A 130 0.49 -18.30 -31.41
CA ALA A 130 0.26 -19.40 -32.33
C ALA A 130 -1.10 -20.06 -32.06
N GLY A 131 -1.82 -20.45 -33.12
CA GLY A 131 -3.10 -21.16 -32.99
C GLY A 131 -4.16 -20.37 -32.20
N GLY A 132 -4.16 -19.03 -32.30
CA GLY A 132 -5.10 -18.17 -31.56
C GLY A 132 -4.84 -18.07 -30.05
N LYS A 133 -3.64 -18.41 -29.60
CA LYS A 133 -3.21 -18.32 -28.21
C LYS A 133 -1.89 -17.58 -28.10
N VAL A 134 -1.71 -16.82 -27.03
CA VAL A 134 -0.41 -16.32 -26.58
C VAL A 134 0.18 -17.29 -25.58
N THR A 135 1.44 -17.63 -25.74
CA THR A 135 2.19 -18.46 -24.79
C THR A 135 3.43 -17.69 -24.33
N VAL A 136 3.60 -17.56 -23.04
CA VAL A 136 4.80 -16.96 -22.42
C VAL A 136 5.53 -18.05 -21.65
N GLN A 137 6.83 -18.19 -21.93
CA GLN A 137 7.74 -19.03 -21.15
C GLN A 137 8.71 -18.13 -20.39
N GLY A 138 8.73 -18.25 -19.07
CA GLY A 138 9.56 -17.43 -18.19
C GLY A 138 10.39 -18.28 -17.23
N TRP A 139 11.63 -17.86 -17.00
CA TRP A 139 12.56 -18.50 -16.07
C TRP A 139 13.17 -17.48 -15.12
N LEU A 140 13.47 -17.94 -13.90
CA LEU A 140 14.30 -17.27 -12.92
C LEU A 140 15.51 -18.15 -12.61
N TYR A 141 16.71 -17.61 -12.77
CA TYR A 141 17.96 -18.31 -12.55
C TYR A 141 18.81 -17.59 -11.51
N ASP A 142 19.41 -18.36 -10.60
CA ASP A 142 20.53 -17.90 -9.77
C ASP A 142 21.80 -17.95 -10.61
N VAL A 143 22.27 -16.81 -11.06
CA VAL A 143 23.44 -16.74 -11.94
C VAL A 143 24.77 -16.86 -11.20
N LYS A 144 24.74 -16.86 -9.86
CA LYS A 144 25.92 -17.14 -9.02
C LYS A 144 26.10 -18.65 -8.79
N ASN A 145 25.02 -19.45 -8.84
CA ASN A 145 25.01 -20.90 -8.67
C ASN A 145 24.91 -21.59 -10.04
N THR A 146 26.01 -21.66 -10.77
CA THR A 146 26.04 -22.23 -12.13
C THR A 146 25.84 -23.77 -12.18
N ALA A 147 25.97 -24.45 -11.06
CA ALA A 147 25.79 -25.91 -10.99
C ALA A 147 24.31 -26.32 -10.97
N SER A 148 23.45 -25.51 -10.35
CA SER A 148 21.99 -25.71 -10.30
C SER A 148 21.29 -24.36 -10.34
N PRO A 149 21.30 -23.68 -11.50
CA PRO A 149 20.92 -22.28 -11.57
C PRO A 149 19.41 -22.05 -11.60
N GLN A 150 18.60 -23.02 -12.05
CA GLN A 150 17.17 -22.79 -12.24
C GLN A 150 16.42 -22.78 -10.91
N VAL A 151 15.87 -21.60 -10.56
CA VAL A 151 15.02 -21.37 -9.38
C VAL A 151 13.55 -21.56 -9.73
N LEU A 152 13.14 -21.10 -10.92
CA LEU A 152 11.76 -21.13 -11.41
C LEU A 152 11.75 -21.33 -12.93
N GLY A 153 10.76 -22.08 -13.42
CA GLY A 153 10.41 -22.16 -14.84
C GLY A 153 8.91 -22.30 -14.96
N LYS A 154 8.26 -21.40 -15.70
CA LYS A 154 6.80 -21.36 -15.88
C LYS A 154 6.43 -21.16 -17.33
N GLN A 155 5.26 -21.70 -17.67
CA GLN A 155 4.61 -21.45 -18.94
C GLN A 155 3.17 -21.03 -18.68
N TYR A 156 2.76 -19.93 -19.32
CA TYR A 156 1.40 -19.41 -19.28
C TYR A 156 0.83 -19.40 -20.69
N THR A 157 -0.45 -19.67 -20.82
CA THR A 157 -1.14 -19.66 -22.11
C THR A 157 -2.53 -19.05 -21.93
N ASP A 158 -2.87 -18.10 -22.82
CA ASP A 158 -4.14 -17.39 -22.79
C ASP A 158 -4.54 -16.92 -24.21
N VAL A 159 -5.66 -16.20 -24.34
CA VAL A 159 -6.02 -15.50 -25.60
C VAL A 159 -5.01 -14.38 -25.89
N PRO A 160 -4.68 -14.09 -27.18
CA PRO A 160 -3.66 -13.10 -27.52
C PRO A 160 -4.22 -11.66 -27.44
N THR A 161 -4.50 -11.20 -26.21
CA THR A 161 -4.98 -9.83 -25.92
C THR A 161 -3.96 -9.07 -25.07
N ILE A 162 -4.02 -7.75 -25.12
CA ILE A 162 -3.21 -6.87 -24.27
C ILE A 162 -3.44 -7.17 -22.78
N ASP A 163 -4.70 -7.36 -22.38
CA ASP A 163 -5.04 -7.68 -21.00
C ASP A 163 -4.46 -9.03 -20.57
N ALA A 164 -4.54 -10.06 -21.40
CA ALA A 164 -3.94 -11.36 -21.11
C ALA A 164 -2.41 -11.27 -20.96
N ALA A 165 -1.72 -10.51 -21.83
CA ALA A 165 -0.28 -10.30 -21.69
C ALA A 165 0.07 -9.63 -20.38
N ARG A 166 -0.72 -8.64 -19.93
CA ARG A 166 -0.56 -7.96 -18.65
C ARG A 166 -0.80 -8.90 -17.46
N VAL A 167 -1.91 -9.65 -17.48
CA VAL A 167 -2.23 -10.63 -16.42
C VAL A 167 -1.13 -11.70 -16.29
N ILE A 168 -0.58 -12.16 -17.40
CA ILE A 168 0.54 -13.12 -17.39
C ILE A 168 1.79 -12.49 -16.78
N ALA A 169 2.08 -11.22 -17.08
CA ALA A 169 3.20 -10.49 -16.48
C ALA A 169 3.04 -10.40 -14.96
N HIS A 170 1.86 -10.00 -14.47
CA HIS A 170 1.52 -9.97 -13.05
C HIS A 170 1.75 -11.33 -12.36
N LYS A 171 1.23 -12.40 -12.93
CA LYS A 171 1.41 -13.76 -12.39
C LYS A 171 2.87 -14.18 -12.29
N PHE A 172 3.66 -13.88 -13.31
CA PHE A 172 5.06 -14.26 -13.29
C PHE A 172 5.88 -13.39 -12.34
N ALA A 173 5.57 -12.10 -12.22
CA ALA A 173 6.17 -11.21 -11.22
C ALA A 173 5.87 -11.68 -9.79
N ASP A 174 4.61 -12.03 -9.49
CA ASP A 174 4.21 -12.52 -8.17
C ASP A 174 4.90 -13.84 -7.78
N GLU A 175 5.12 -14.75 -8.73
CA GLU A 175 5.90 -15.97 -8.48
C GLU A 175 7.37 -15.65 -8.12
N ILE A 176 7.98 -14.67 -8.77
CA ILE A 176 9.34 -14.23 -8.47
C ILE A 176 9.38 -13.53 -7.10
N ILE A 177 8.45 -12.62 -6.84
CA ILE A 177 8.33 -11.90 -5.56
C ILE A 177 8.14 -12.91 -4.42
N PHE A 178 7.29 -13.91 -4.59
CA PHE A 178 7.10 -14.98 -3.61
C PHE A 178 8.40 -15.73 -3.29
N ARG A 179 9.17 -16.07 -4.33
CA ARG A 179 10.44 -16.81 -4.18
C ARG A 179 11.52 -15.98 -3.51
N LEU A 180 11.64 -14.71 -3.86
CA LEU A 180 12.70 -13.83 -3.38
C LEU A 180 12.31 -13.04 -2.12
N GLY A 181 11.01 -12.88 -1.86
CA GLY A 181 10.45 -12.08 -0.76
C GLY A 181 10.08 -12.87 0.49
N GLY A 182 10.71 -14.03 0.72
CA GLY A 182 10.50 -14.81 1.95
C GLY A 182 9.17 -15.58 2.00
N GLY A 183 8.57 -15.92 0.85
CA GLY A 183 7.33 -16.68 0.79
C GLY A 183 6.06 -15.85 1.02
N ILE A 184 6.16 -14.53 0.99
CA ILE A 184 4.99 -13.64 1.01
C ILE A 184 4.57 -13.41 -0.44
N PRO A 185 3.30 -13.70 -0.80
CA PRO A 185 2.80 -13.48 -2.17
C PRO A 185 3.00 -12.03 -2.62
N GLY A 186 3.13 -11.81 -3.93
CA GLY A 186 3.04 -10.49 -4.52
C GLY A 186 1.60 -9.95 -4.50
N ILE A 187 1.43 -8.74 -5.00
CA ILE A 187 0.16 -8.00 -4.99
C ILE A 187 -0.37 -7.73 -6.39
N ALA A 188 0.33 -8.23 -7.42
CA ALA A 188 0.04 -7.83 -8.78
C ALA A 188 -1.34 -8.29 -9.29
N GLU A 189 -1.95 -9.30 -8.67
CA GLU A 189 -3.33 -9.73 -8.94
C GLU A 189 -4.35 -9.11 -7.95
N SER A 190 -3.94 -8.22 -7.06
CA SER A 190 -4.84 -7.60 -6.08
C SER A 190 -5.62 -6.41 -6.66
N THR A 191 -6.72 -6.05 -5.99
CA THR A 191 -7.64 -5.00 -6.44
C THR A 191 -7.75 -3.89 -5.41
N ILE A 192 -7.79 -2.64 -5.88
CA ILE A 192 -8.06 -1.46 -5.06
C ILE A 192 -9.49 -0.97 -5.35
N TYR A 193 -10.32 -0.87 -4.31
CA TYR A 193 -11.65 -0.28 -4.35
C TYR A 193 -11.57 1.16 -3.87
N PHE A 194 -12.27 2.07 -4.52
CA PHE A 194 -12.22 3.49 -4.18
C PHE A 194 -13.51 4.23 -4.55
N VAL A 195 -13.66 5.43 -4.06
CA VAL A 195 -14.77 6.33 -4.39
C VAL A 195 -14.33 7.26 -5.51
N SER A 196 -15.16 7.42 -6.55
CA SER A 196 -14.93 8.39 -7.62
C SER A 196 -16.21 9.14 -7.98
N ASP A 197 -16.09 10.45 -8.27
CA ASP A 197 -17.20 11.31 -8.71
C ASP A 197 -17.23 11.53 -10.23
N ARG A 198 -16.39 10.84 -10.99
CA ARG A 198 -16.20 11.06 -12.44
C ARG A 198 -17.47 10.86 -13.31
N THR A 199 -18.48 10.20 -12.77
CA THR A 199 -19.79 9.99 -13.44
C THR A 199 -20.89 10.88 -12.89
N GLY A 200 -20.54 11.95 -12.12
CA GLY A 200 -21.47 12.93 -11.58
C GLY A 200 -21.94 12.65 -10.15
N HIS A 201 -21.86 11.42 -9.69
CA HIS A 201 -22.14 11.02 -8.31
C HIS A 201 -20.96 10.29 -7.71
N LYS A 202 -20.84 10.30 -6.39
CA LYS A 202 -19.81 9.52 -5.70
C LYS A 202 -20.22 8.05 -5.69
N GLU A 203 -19.57 7.25 -6.52
CA GLU A 203 -19.81 5.83 -6.67
C GLU A 203 -18.56 5.02 -6.34
N ILE A 204 -18.74 3.72 -6.03
CA ILE A 204 -17.61 2.82 -5.79
C ILE A 204 -17.08 2.29 -7.12
N TRP A 205 -15.79 2.38 -7.25
CA TRP A 205 -15.00 1.91 -8.39
C TRP A 205 -13.99 0.87 -7.93
N ALA A 206 -13.50 0.08 -8.86
CA ALA A 206 -12.38 -0.84 -8.66
C ALA A 206 -11.34 -0.61 -9.73
N MET A 207 -10.08 -0.88 -9.40
CA MET A 207 -8.93 -0.88 -10.31
C MET A 207 -7.97 -2.00 -9.91
N ASP A 208 -7.12 -2.41 -10.83
CA ASP A 208 -5.99 -3.26 -10.52
C ASP A 208 -4.98 -2.47 -9.67
N TYR A 209 -4.07 -3.18 -8.99
CA TYR A 209 -3.14 -2.55 -8.04
C TYR A 209 -2.30 -1.42 -8.67
N ASP A 210 -1.97 -1.55 -9.97
CA ASP A 210 -1.18 -0.59 -10.74
C ASP A 210 -1.97 0.64 -11.26
N GLY A 211 -3.23 0.78 -10.86
CA GLY A 211 -4.14 1.85 -11.30
C GLY A 211 -4.85 1.60 -12.62
N SER A 212 -4.59 0.48 -13.28
CA SER A 212 -5.22 0.12 -14.55
C SER A 212 -6.62 -0.50 -14.37
N ASN A 213 -7.31 -0.83 -15.46
CA ASN A 213 -8.62 -1.49 -15.49
C ASN A 213 -9.68 -0.85 -14.58
N GLN A 214 -9.72 0.48 -14.50
CA GLN A 214 -10.68 1.20 -13.67
C GLN A 214 -12.11 0.95 -14.16
N ARG A 215 -12.98 0.40 -13.28
CA ARG A 215 -14.38 0.09 -13.58
C ARG A 215 -15.32 0.52 -12.46
N GLN A 216 -16.47 1.04 -12.82
CA GLN A 216 -17.52 1.40 -11.88
C GLN A 216 -18.27 0.15 -11.41
N LEU A 217 -18.47 0.01 -10.09
CA LEU A 217 -19.20 -1.10 -9.48
C LEU A 217 -20.62 -0.71 -9.07
N THR A 218 -20.82 0.50 -8.56
CA THR A 218 -22.13 0.94 -8.06
C THR A 218 -22.72 2.03 -8.94
N HIS A 219 -24.06 2.04 -9.03
CA HIS A 219 -24.85 2.98 -9.83
C HIS A 219 -26.03 3.47 -9.00
N GLN A 220 -25.76 3.95 -7.78
CA GLN A 220 -26.80 4.38 -6.83
C GLN A 220 -27.44 5.72 -7.24
N GLY A 221 -26.74 6.51 -8.06
CA GLY A 221 -27.17 7.88 -8.41
C GLY A 221 -27.22 8.82 -7.20
N SER A 222 -26.40 8.53 -6.18
CA SER A 222 -26.36 9.25 -4.92
C SER A 222 -24.92 9.31 -4.41
N ILE A 223 -24.67 9.23 -3.10
CA ILE A 223 -23.35 9.26 -2.49
C ILE A 223 -23.07 7.88 -1.89
N SER A 224 -22.05 7.19 -2.41
CA SER A 224 -21.52 5.94 -1.89
C SER A 224 -20.08 6.16 -1.39
N LEU A 225 -19.77 5.74 -0.16
CA LEU A 225 -18.51 6.01 0.53
C LEU A 225 -17.99 4.76 1.24
N SER A 226 -16.73 4.81 1.65
CA SER A 226 -16.09 3.82 2.55
C SER A 226 -16.25 2.38 2.06
N PRO A 227 -15.81 2.05 0.83
CA PRO A 227 -15.84 0.67 0.35
C PRO A 227 -14.97 -0.23 1.23
N ARG A 228 -15.43 -1.44 1.53
CA ARG A 228 -14.69 -2.48 2.26
C ARG A 228 -15.01 -3.84 1.69
N ILE A 229 -14.04 -4.46 1.06
CA ILE A 229 -14.15 -5.82 0.54
C ILE A 229 -14.01 -6.84 1.67
N SER A 230 -14.81 -7.92 1.62
CA SER A 230 -14.67 -9.05 2.55
C SER A 230 -13.33 -9.79 2.36
N PRO A 231 -12.82 -10.49 3.40
CA PRO A 231 -11.53 -11.19 3.30
C PRO A 231 -11.45 -12.24 2.20
N ASP A 232 -12.58 -12.87 1.85
CA ASP A 232 -12.69 -13.83 0.77
C ASP A 232 -12.86 -13.19 -0.63
N GLY A 233 -13.08 -11.85 -0.68
CA GLY A 233 -13.28 -11.09 -1.91
C GLY A 233 -14.71 -11.19 -2.48
N SER A 234 -15.63 -11.91 -1.85
CA SER A 234 -16.95 -12.20 -2.41
C SER A 234 -17.98 -11.07 -2.22
N ARG A 235 -17.79 -10.20 -1.20
CA ARG A 235 -18.75 -9.16 -0.83
C ARG A 235 -18.08 -7.82 -0.57
N LEU A 236 -18.67 -6.75 -1.12
CA LEU A 236 -18.26 -5.38 -0.87
C LEU A 236 -19.34 -4.68 0.00
N ALA A 237 -18.96 -4.27 1.21
CA ALA A 237 -19.77 -3.41 2.07
C ALA A 237 -19.39 -1.95 1.84
N PHE A 238 -20.36 -1.05 1.83
CA PHE A 238 -20.13 0.39 1.69
C PHE A 238 -21.25 1.22 2.32
N SER A 239 -20.97 2.45 2.67
CA SER A 239 -21.96 3.41 3.17
C SER A 239 -22.62 4.10 1.99
N SER A 240 -23.95 4.20 1.98
CA SER A 240 -24.66 4.93 0.92
C SER A 240 -25.76 5.82 1.47
N LEU A 241 -25.92 7.00 0.87
CA LEU A 241 -27.03 7.91 1.16
C LEU A 241 -28.28 7.42 0.40
N THR A 242 -29.19 6.82 1.14
CA THR A 242 -30.48 6.34 0.64
C THR A 242 -31.57 7.37 0.87
N LYS A 243 -32.77 7.15 0.35
CA LYS A 243 -33.95 8.01 0.63
C LYS A 243 -34.27 8.10 2.13
N SER A 244 -33.82 7.17 2.95
CA SER A 244 -34.08 7.10 4.40
C SER A 244 -32.88 7.51 5.25
N GLY A 245 -31.84 8.11 4.64
CA GLY A 245 -30.61 8.49 5.30
C GLY A 245 -29.45 7.54 4.97
N TRP A 246 -28.35 7.68 5.70
CA TRP A 246 -27.16 6.88 5.51
C TRP A 246 -27.34 5.46 6.05
N ASP A 247 -27.01 4.47 5.22
CA ASP A 247 -27.07 3.06 5.58
C ASP A 247 -25.93 2.25 4.95
N ILE A 248 -25.67 1.05 5.47
CA ILE A 248 -24.72 0.11 4.87
C ILE A 248 -25.44 -0.66 3.78
N LEU A 249 -24.86 -0.66 2.59
CA LEU A 249 -25.28 -1.48 1.47
C LEU A 249 -24.25 -2.57 1.19
N MET A 250 -24.69 -3.65 0.56
CA MET A 250 -23.88 -4.80 0.23
C MET A 250 -23.94 -5.10 -1.27
N TYR A 251 -22.79 -5.39 -1.86
CA TYR A 251 -22.65 -5.80 -3.26
C TYR A 251 -21.97 -7.17 -3.32
N SER A 252 -22.52 -8.11 -4.09
CA SER A 252 -21.88 -9.39 -4.36
C SER A 252 -20.95 -9.26 -5.55
N MET A 253 -19.69 -9.56 -5.36
CA MET A 253 -18.70 -9.57 -6.42
C MET A 253 -18.92 -10.73 -7.39
N ASP A 254 -19.31 -11.90 -6.88
CA ASP A 254 -19.59 -13.10 -7.69
C ASP A 254 -20.82 -12.93 -8.60
N LEU A 255 -21.88 -12.29 -8.06
CA LEU A 255 -23.11 -12.05 -8.80
C LEU A 255 -23.08 -10.73 -9.58
N ASN A 256 -22.07 -9.90 -9.39
CA ASN A 256 -21.88 -8.57 -9.96
C ASN A 256 -23.14 -7.69 -9.81
N ARG A 257 -23.76 -7.68 -8.61
CA ARG A 257 -24.98 -6.90 -8.31
C ARG A 257 -25.16 -6.62 -6.82
N PRO A 258 -25.97 -5.58 -6.47
CA PRO A 258 -26.38 -5.37 -5.08
C PRO A 258 -27.11 -6.60 -4.52
N VAL A 259 -26.87 -6.89 -3.23
CA VAL A 259 -27.56 -7.93 -2.46
C VAL A 259 -28.19 -7.33 -1.22
N SER A 260 -29.23 -8.01 -0.70
CA SER A 260 -29.96 -7.53 0.47
C SER A 260 -29.06 -7.50 1.71
N PHE A 261 -29.14 -6.40 2.45
CA PHE A 261 -28.60 -6.24 3.78
C PHE A 261 -29.65 -5.52 4.65
N PRO A 262 -29.90 -5.94 5.89
CA PRO A 262 -30.97 -5.36 6.70
C PRO A 262 -30.65 -3.91 7.09
N ARG A 263 -31.68 -3.11 7.22
CA ARG A 263 -31.55 -1.76 7.78
C ARG A 263 -31.29 -1.84 9.27
N LEU A 264 -30.24 -1.15 9.70
CA LEU A 264 -29.79 -1.22 11.10
C LEU A 264 -30.42 -0.12 11.99
N GLY A 265 -31.07 0.89 11.38
CA GLY A 265 -31.64 2.05 12.07
C GLY A 265 -30.57 3.09 12.45
N GLY A 266 -30.95 4.39 12.48
CA GLY A 266 -30.04 5.51 12.66
C GLY A 266 -29.20 5.77 11.39
N THR A 267 -28.12 6.55 11.53
CA THR A 267 -27.09 6.78 10.50
C THR A 267 -26.00 5.73 10.63
N ASN A 268 -25.77 4.94 9.59
CA ASN A 268 -24.79 3.84 9.58
C ASN A 268 -23.67 4.11 8.56
N LEU A 269 -22.42 4.12 9.01
CA LEU A 269 -21.26 4.50 8.20
C LEU A 269 -20.04 3.61 8.50
N SER A 270 -19.07 3.66 7.59
CA SER A 270 -17.72 3.10 7.76
C SER A 270 -17.70 1.63 8.16
N PRO A 271 -18.26 0.72 7.32
CA PRO A 271 -18.20 -0.71 7.60
C PRO A 271 -16.76 -1.21 7.65
N ALA A 272 -16.50 -2.27 8.44
CA ALA A 272 -15.20 -2.94 8.50
C ALA A 272 -15.39 -4.43 8.80
N TRP A 273 -14.86 -5.30 7.94
CA TRP A 273 -14.95 -6.76 8.07
C TRP A 273 -13.98 -7.29 9.14
N SER A 274 -14.42 -8.27 9.91
CA SER A 274 -13.53 -9.12 10.70
C SER A 274 -12.66 -10.00 9.77
N PRO A 275 -11.46 -10.42 10.19
CA PRO A 275 -10.55 -11.19 9.33
C PRO A 275 -11.10 -12.53 8.84
N ASP A 276 -12.01 -13.13 9.59
CA ASP A 276 -12.71 -14.37 9.23
C ASP A 276 -13.95 -14.13 8.34
N GLY A 277 -14.29 -12.84 8.08
CA GLY A 277 -15.46 -12.47 7.28
C GLY A 277 -16.82 -12.75 7.95
N SER A 278 -16.84 -13.17 9.23
CA SER A 278 -18.07 -13.53 9.93
C SER A 278 -18.82 -12.34 10.52
N LYS A 279 -18.13 -11.21 10.75
CA LYS A 279 -18.65 -10.01 11.40
C LYS A 279 -18.37 -8.74 10.63
N LEU A 280 -19.18 -7.72 10.88
CA LEU A 280 -19.04 -6.38 10.36
C LEU A 280 -19.11 -5.37 11.51
N ALA A 281 -18.02 -4.61 11.72
CA ALA A 281 -18.03 -3.43 12.56
C ALA A 281 -18.47 -2.22 11.76
N LEU A 282 -19.16 -1.27 12.39
CA LEU A 282 -19.62 -0.03 11.75
C LEU A 282 -19.82 1.06 12.82
N SER A 283 -19.88 2.32 12.38
CA SER A 283 -20.38 3.40 13.24
C SER A 283 -21.88 3.59 13.02
N SER A 284 -22.66 3.71 14.11
CA SER A 284 -24.11 3.91 14.06
C SER A 284 -24.59 4.93 15.09
N SER A 285 -25.48 5.84 14.67
CA SER A 285 -26.08 6.85 15.54
C SER A 285 -27.40 6.39 16.20
N ARG A 286 -27.73 5.11 16.14
CA ARG A 286 -29.01 4.58 16.64
C ARG A 286 -29.26 4.78 18.14
N ALA A 287 -28.21 5.01 18.92
CA ALA A 287 -28.29 5.32 20.36
C ALA A 287 -28.24 6.81 20.68
N GLY A 288 -28.39 7.70 19.67
CA GLY A 288 -28.38 9.15 19.81
C GLY A 288 -27.18 9.84 19.14
N HIS A 289 -25.99 9.34 19.34
CA HIS A 289 -24.76 9.77 18.64
C HIS A 289 -24.01 8.57 18.09
N SER A 290 -23.01 8.82 17.24
CA SER A 290 -22.25 7.75 16.58
C SER A 290 -21.42 6.95 17.60
N GLU A 291 -21.61 5.65 17.58
CA GLU A 291 -20.89 4.67 18.40
C GLU A 291 -20.47 3.50 17.53
N ILE A 292 -19.49 2.73 17.95
CA ILE A 292 -19.11 1.50 17.28
C ILE A 292 -20.08 0.37 17.64
N TYR A 293 -20.58 -0.26 16.58
CA TYR A 293 -21.41 -1.46 16.66
C TYR A 293 -20.76 -2.61 15.89
N VAL A 294 -21.06 -3.84 16.29
CA VAL A 294 -20.68 -5.06 15.55
C VAL A 294 -21.92 -5.89 15.32
N CYS A 295 -22.08 -6.39 14.10
CA CYS A 295 -23.11 -7.34 13.73
C CYS A 295 -22.51 -8.54 12.98
N ASP A 296 -23.31 -9.58 12.78
CA ASP A 296 -22.93 -10.66 11.89
C ASP A 296 -22.81 -10.17 10.43
N ALA A 297 -22.10 -10.88 9.60
CA ALA A 297 -21.94 -10.58 8.17
C ALA A 297 -23.26 -10.50 7.38
N SER A 298 -24.35 -11.03 7.92
CA SER A 298 -25.72 -10.91 7.41
C SER A 298 -26.49 -9.71 7.98
N GLY A 299 -25.92 -8.95 8.90
CA GLY A 299 -26.54 -7.82 9.59
C GLY A 299 -27.36 -8.19 10.83
N GLY A 300 -27.40 -9.46 11.23
CA GLY A 300 -28.02 -9.91 12.48
C GLY A 300 -27.16 -9.64 13.72
N ASN A 301 -27.71 -9.86 14.90
CA ASN A 301 -27.00 -9.81 16.18
C ASN A 301 -26.20 -8.51 16.40
N LEU A 302 -26.83 -7.36 16.17
CA LEU A 302 -26.19 -6.05 16.28
C LEU A 302 -25.95 -5.67 17.75
N HIS A 303 -24.68 -5.54 18.14
CA HIS A 303 -24.25 -5.18 19.49
C HIS A 303 -23.51 -3.84 19.51
N ARG A 304 -23.80 -3.01 20.52
CA ARG A 304 -23.06 -1.75 20.77
C ARG A 304 -21.76 -2.06 21.51
N MET A 305 -20.64 -1.56 20.99
CA MET A 305 -19.30 -1.80 21.52
C MET A 305 -18.75 -0.63 22.34
N THR A 306 -19.18 0.60 22.02
CA THR A 306 -18.74 1.82 22.73
C THR A 306 -19.91 2.60 23.30
N THR A 307 -19.64 3.34 24.40
CA THR A 307 -20.64 4.14 25.14
C THR A 307 -20.04 5.48 25.57
N GLY A 308 -19.22 6.11 24.72
CA GLY A 308 -18.48 7.32 25.01
C GLY A 308 -19.35 8.58 25.12
N LYS A 309 -18.72 9.72 25.46
CA LYS A 309 -19.38 11.04 25.52
C LYS A 309 -19.35 11.77 24.16
N GLY A 310 -18.50 11.34 23.25
CA GLY A 310 -18.32 11.90 21.91
C GLY A 310 -18.55 10.87 20.83
N PRO A 311 -18.53 11.27 19.54
CA PRO A 311 -18.72 10.32 18.46
C PRO A 311 -17.55 9.33 18.35
N ASP A 312 -17.90 8.06 18.20
CA ASP A 312 -16.97 6.98 17.90
C ASP A 312 -17.25 6.48 16.47
N VAL A 313 -16.21 6.52 15.61
CA VAL A 313 -16.37 6.30 14.16
C VAL A 313 -15.17 5.55 13.57
N SER A 314 -15.30 5.14 12.29
CA SER A 314 -14.22 4.56 11.48
C SER A 314 -13.54 3.33 12.13
N PRO A 315 -14.29 2.29 12.49
CA PRO A 315 -13.69 1.08 13.05
C PRO A 315 -12.85 0.34 11.99
N THR A 316 -11.81 -0.36 12.46
CA THR A 316 -11.01 -1.28 11.65
C THR A 316 -10.50 -2.42 12.52
N TRP A 317 -10.60 -3.66 12.00
CA TRP A 317 -10.17 -4.86 12.70
C TRP A 317 -8.67 -5.10 12.54
N ASN A 318 -8.02 -5.63 13.58
CA ASN A 318 -6.70 -6.20 13.47
C ASN A 318 -6.74 -7.39 12.48
N ARG A 319 -6.14 -7.21 11.31
CA ARG A 319 -6.22 -8.15 10.18
C ARG A 319 -5.58 -9.51 10.47
N LYS A 320 -4.62 -9.57 11.41
CA LYS A 320 -3.90 -10.80 11.76
C LYS A 320 -4.68 -11.66 12.73
N THR A 321 -5.21 -11.05 13.79
CA THR A 321 -5.75 -11.79 14.93
C THR A 321 -7.28 -11.72 15.06
N GLY A 322 -7.89 -10.64 14.55
CA GLY A 322 -9.29 -10.34 14.83
C GLY A 322 -9.60 -10.00 16.30
N ALA A 323 -8.59 -9.99 17.16
CA ALA A 323 -8.76 -9.79 18.59
C ALA A 323 -9.00 -8.33 18.99
N GLN A 324 -8.63 -7.38 18.11
CA GLN A 324 -8.71 -5.95 18.41
C GLN A 324 -9.39 -5.16 17.28
N ILE A 325 -10.03 -4.06 17.67
CA ILE A 325 -10.61 -3.05 16.79
C ILE A 325 -9.95 -1.71 17.11
N ALA A 326 -9.41 -1.03 16.09
CA ALA A 326 -9.05 0.37 16.22
C ALA A 326 -10.22 1.24 15.71
N PHE A 327 -10.41 2.41 16.31
CA PHE A 327 -11.48 3.35 15.96
C PHE A 327 -11.08 4.77 16.28
N VAL A 328 -11.84 5.74 15.81
CA VAL A 328 -11.67 7.16 16.13
C VAL A 328 -12.70 7.56 17.16
N SER A 329 -12.27 8.20 18.26
CA SER A 329 -13.15 8.72 19.32
C SER A 329 -12.98 10.22 19.49
N GLY A 330 -14.10 10.92 19.55
CA GLY A 330 -14.20 12.34 19.91
C GLY A 330 -14.40 12.59 21.41
N SER A 331 -14.35 11.59 22.26
CA SER A 331 -14.67 11.66 23.70
C SER A 331 -13.79 12.61 24.50
N THR A 332 -12.59 12.94 24.02
CA THR A 332 -11.63 13.86 24.64
C THR A 332 -11.55 15.23 23.97
N GLY A 333 -12.51 15.56 23.09
CA GLY A 333 -12.60 16.83 22.34
C GLY A 333 -12.19 16.65 20.89
N LEU A 334 -10.90 16.70 20.55
CA LEU A 334 -10.44 16.43 19.19
C LEU A 334 -10.43 14.91 18.91
N PRO A 335 -10.72 14.47 17.67
CA PRO A 335 -10.64 13.08 17.29
C PRO A 335 -9.28 12.45 17.56
N GLN A 336 -9.29 11.31 18.21
CA GLN A 336 -8.11 10.53 18.55
C GLN A 336 -8.33 9.06 18.17
N VAL A 337 -7.27 8.36 17.85
CA VAL A 337 -7.30 6.92 17.58
C VAL A 337 -7.24 6.16 18.90
N TYR A 338 -8.14 5.21 19.03
CA TYR A 338 -8.24 4.26 20.16
C TYR A 338 -8.17 2.83 19.62
N THR A 339 -7.81 1.90 20.50
CA THR A 339 -7.97 0.47 20.30
C THR A 339 -8.85 -0.11 21.40
N MET A 340 -9.56 -1.19 21.11
CA MET A 340 -10.31 -2.00 22.06
C MET A 340 -10.20 -3.48 21.70
N GLU A 341 -10.47 -4.37 22.64
CA GLU A 341 -10.64 -5.79 22.34
C GLU A 341 -11.91 -6.01 21.49
N ALA A 342 -11.98 -7.13 20.79
CA ALA A 342 -13.09 -7.45 19.89
C ALA A 342 -14.47 -7.61 20.60
N ASP A 343 -14.47 -7.70 21.92
CA ASP A 343 -15.65 -7.70 22.77
C ASP A 343 -16.05 -6.30 23.31
N GLY A 344 -15.30 -5.25 22.93
CA GLY A 344 -15.54 -3.86 23.36
C GLY A 344 -14.83 -3.45 24.65
N THR A 345 -14.12 -4.38 25.30
CA THR A 345 -13.36 -4.11 26.54
C THR A 345 -11.99 -3.49 26.26
N ASN A 346 -11.27 -3.10 27.30
CA ASN A 346 -9.89 -2.63 27.28
C ASN A 346 -9.64 -1.49 26.26
N GLN A 347 -10.51 -0.46 26.29
CA GLN A 347 -10.35 0.70 25.42
C GLN A 347 -9.11 1.51 25.81
N GLN A 348 -8.19 1.69 24.86
CA GLN A 348 -6.94 2.41 25.06
C GLN A 348 -6.77 3.53 24.01
N ARG A 349 -6.41 4.71 24.47
CA ARG A 349 -6.05 5.83 23.60
C ARG A 349 -4.64 5.63 23.03
N MET A 350 -4.51 5.72 21.69
CA MET A 350 -3.26 5.53 20.97
C MET A 350 -2.60 6.84 20.56
N THR A 351 -3.38 7.89 20.31
CA THR A 351 -2.88 9.23 19.95
C THR A 351 -3.30 10.27 20.99
N ASP A 352 -2.49 11.29 21.23
CA ASP A 352 -2.66 12.20 22.36
C ASP A 352 -2.72 13.69 21.97
N GLN A 353 -2.35 14.05 20.74
CA GLN A 353 -2.28 15.44 20.28
C GLN A 353 -2.83 15.57 18.87
N GLY A 354 -3.21 16.80 18.50
CA GLY A 354 -3.68 17.10 17.15
C GLY A 354 -5.01 16.44 16.82
N TYR A 355 -5.16 16.08 15.56
CA TYR A 355 -6.38 15.51 14.98
C TYR A 355 -5.99 14.21 14.25
N ALA A 356 -6.36 13.05 14.80
CA ALA A 356 -5.97 11.74 14.30
C ALA A 356 -7.20 10.94 13.85
N VAL A 357 -7.21 10.46 12.59
CA VAL A 357 -8.35 9.79 11.94
C VAL A 357 -7.91 8.67 11.02
N SER A 358 -8.89 7.96 10.47
CA SER A 358 -8.72 6.94 9.42
C SER A 358 -7.70 5.84 9.77
N PRO A 359 -7.78 5.20 10.96
CA PRO A 359 -6.87 4.13 11.30
C PRO A 359 -7.04 2.93 10.36
N ASN A 360 -5.93 2.25 10.03
CA ASN A 360 -5.95 1.00 9.26
C ASN A 360 -4.83 0.06 9.70
N TRP A 361 -5.19 -1.18 10.04
CA TRP A 361 -4.26 -2.21 10.50
C TRP A 361 -3.43 -2.80 9.38
N SER A 362 -2.15 -3.01 9.64
CA SER A 362 -1.29 -3.81 8.76
C SER A 362 -1.72 -5.28 8.76
N PRO A 363 -1.46 -6.04 7.68
CA PRO A 363 -1.81 -7.46 7.60
C PRO A 363 -1.17 -8.33 8.68
N ASN A 364 0.04 -7.95 9.15
CA ASN A 364 0.74 -8.66 10.23
C ASN A 364 0.24 -8.29 11.63
N GLY A 365 -0.68 -7.31 11.76
CA GLY A 365 -1.26 -6.87 13.03
C GLY A 365 -0.32 -6.11 13.95
N GLN A 366 0.88 -5.77 13.50
CA GLN A 366 1.88 -5.04 14.29
C GLN A 366 1.69 -3.54 14.20
N PHE A 367 1.34 -3.03 13.01
CA PHE A 367 1.29 -1.60 12.72
C PHE A 367 -0.12 -1.09 12.53
N LEU A 368 -0.28 0.19 12.82
CA LEU A 368 -1.46 0.97 12.51
C LEU A 368 -1.02 2.20 11.68
N THR A 369 -1.56 2.35 10.47
CA THR A 369 -1.48 3.60 9.72
C THR A 369 -2.66 4.48 10.05
N LEU A 370 -2.46 5.79 10.02
CA LEU A 370 -3.51 6.79 10.27
C LEU A 370 -3.19 8.10 9.57
N ALA A 371 -4.21 8.93 9.35
CA ALA A 371 -4.03 10.31 8.95
C ALA A 371 -3.96 11.18 10.22
N TRP A 372 -2.95 12.05 10.33
CA TRP A 372 -2.73 12.82 11.55
C TRP A 372 -2.29 14.26 11.24
N ILE A 373 -3.01 15.22 11.82
CA ILE A 373 -2.59 16.61 11.95
C ILE A 373 -2.01 16.74 13.36
N ARG A 374 -0.69 16.54 13.50
CA ARG A 374 0.00 16.56 14.81
C ARG A 374 -0.10 17.89 15.51
N LYS A 375 0.04 18.98 14.76
CA LYS A 375 -0.13 20.33 15.23
C LYS A 375 -1.42 20.87 14.66
N TYR A 376 -2.38 21.19 15.52
CA TYR A 376 -3.68 21.68 15.15
C TYR A 376 -4.00 22.95 15.94
N GLY A 377 -4.32 24.05 15.23
CA GLY A 377 -4.68 25.32 15.85
C GLY A 377 -4.48 26.50 14.90
N PRO A 378 -4.74 27.73 15.36
CA PRO A 378 -4.51 28.94 14.57
C PRO A 378 -3.06 29.07 14.11
N GLY A 379 -2.86 29.27 12.81
CA GLY A 379 -1.53 29.40 12.19
C GLY A 379 -0.85 28.09 11.78
N GLU A 380 -1.44 26.94 12.11
CA GLU A 380 -0.94 25.65 11.63
C GLU A 380 -1.48 25.34 10.21
N PRO A 381 -0.72 24.62 9.37
CA PRO A 381 -1.07 24.43 7.95
C PRO A 381 -2.37 23.64 7.71
N GLY A 382 -2.91 22.96 8.72
CA GLY A 382 -4.15 22.18 8.61
C GLY A 382 -4.09 21.01 7.62
N SER A 383 -2.91 20.69 7.10
CA SER A 383 -2.66 19.52 6.27
C SER A 383 -2.51 18.27 7.13
N SER A 384 -3.06 17.15 6.65
CA SER A 384 -2.88 15.85 7.28
C SER A 384 -1.82 15.05 6.53
N ASP A 385 -1.03 14.29 7.29
CA ASP A 385 -0.06 13.35 6.76
C ASP A 385 -0.36 11.92 7.21
N ILE A 386 0.13 10.96 6.43
CA ILE A 386 0.05 9.55 6.80
C ILE A 386 1.19 9.26 7.78
N TYR A 387 0.81 8.70 8.90
CA TYR A 387 1.70 8.20 9.94
C TYR A 387 1.55 6.69 10.09
N LEU A 388 2.63 6.06 10.52
CA LEU A 388 2.67 4.65 10.89
C LEU A 388 3.06 4.56 12.36
N MET A 389 2.33 3.74 13.12
CA MET A 389 2.57 3.49 14.53
C MET A 389 2.76 2.00 14.78
N ASP A 390 3.81 1.62 15.50
CA ASP A 390 3.94 0.30 16.10
C ASP A 390 3.09 0.24 17.37
N ILE A 391 2.18 -0.72 17.42
CA ILE A 391 1.18 -0.81 18.49
C ILE A 391 1.80 -1.17 19.84
N ALA A 392 2.81 -2.03 19.85
CA ALA A 392 3.43 -2.51 21.07
C ALA A 392 4.32 -1.45 21.73
N SER A 393 5.17 -0.80 20.95
CA SER A 393 6.12 0.21 21.44
C SER A 393 5.52 1.62 21.47
N LYS A 394 4.40 1.85 20.79
CA LYS A 394 3.81 3.18 20.53
C LYS A 394 4.77 4.15 19.82
N GLN A 395 5.81 3.64 19.17
CA GLN A 395 6.64 4.43 18.28
C GLN A 395 5.87 4.76 17.00
N TRP A 396 6.10 5.94 16.47
CA TRP A 396 5.44 6.38 15.24
C TRP A 396 6.43 7.09 14.32
N VAL A 397 6.16 7.05 13.03
CA VAL A 397 6.92 7.74 11.99
C VAL A 397 5.96 8.39 10.99
N GLN A 398 6.32 9.57 10.51
CA GLN A 398 5.61 10.26 9.43
C GLN A 398 6.09 9.68 8.09
N LEU A 399 5.15 9.23 7.24
CA LEU A 399 5.45 8.64 5.94
C LEU A 399 5.30 9.63 4.79
N THR A 400 4.38 10.61 4.89
CA THR A 400 4.18 11.63 3.86
C THR A 400 4.60 13.00 4.37
N HIS A 401 5.16 13.81 3.47
CA HIS A 401 5.66 15.16 3.76
C HIS A 401 5.23 16.11 2.65
N ASP A 402 4.93 17.38 2.98
CA ASP A 402 4.70 18.49 2.04
C ASP A 402 3.71 18.21 0.88
N GLY A 403 2.76 17.32 1.08
CA GLY A 403 1.90 16.75 0.04
C GLY A 403 0.41 17.13 0.12
N GLY A 404 0.02 18.27 0.70
CA GLY A 404 -1.38 18.64 0.84
C GLY A 404 -2.09 17.80 1.91
N ARG A 405 -3.37 17.43 1.68
CA ARG A 405 -4.12 16.57 2.60
C ARG A 405 -3.96 15.12 2.18
N ASN A 406 -3.42 14.31 3.08
CA ASN A 406 -3.26 12.87 2.93
C ASN A 406 -4.17 12.15 3.94
N ASP A 407 -5.01 11.22 3.49
CA ASP A 407 -6.02 10.57 4.33
C ASP A 407 -6.35 9.14 3.83
N PHE A 408 -7.12 8.40 4.61
CA PHE A 408 -7.63 7.06 4.29
C PHE A 408 -6.55 6.08 3.83
N PRO A 409 -5.48 5.88 4.61
CA PRO A 409 -4.49 4.86 4.28
C PRO A 409 -5.10 3.46 4.29
N SER A 410 -4.68 2.60 3.37
CA SER A 410 -5.07 1.20 3.31
C SER A 410 -3.89 0.34 2.90
N TRP A 411 -3.60 -0.70 3.69
CA TRP A 411 -2.50 -1.63 3.46
C TRP A 411 -2.81 -2.62 2.34
N SER A 412 -1.78 -2.91 1.54
CA SER A 412 -1.75 -4.06 0.64
C SER A 412 -1.77 -5.39 1.40
N PRO A 413 -2.18 -6.50 0.76
CA PRO A 413 -2.18 -7.82 1.41
C PRO A 413 -0.78 -8.30 1.82
N ASP A 414 0.27 -7.92 1.13
CA ASP A 414 1.66 -8.29 1.45
C ASP A 414 2.27 -7.48 2.61
N GLY A 415 1.62 -6.40 3.02
CA GLY A 415 2.09 -5.51 4.10
C GLY A 415 3.29 -4.63 3.73
N ARG A 416 3.65 -4.54 2.44
CA ARG A 416 4.76 -3.72 1.96
C ARG A 416 4.32 -2.38 1.37
N HIS A 417 3.04 -2.25 0.96
CA HIS A 417 2.51 -1.08 0.28
C HIS A 417 1.35 -0.46 1.04
N ILE A 418 1.15 0.83 0.82
CA ILE A 418 0.06 1.62 1.38
C ILE A 418 -0.51 2.47 0.25
N VAL A 419 -1.82 2.29 -0.04
CA VAL A 419 -2.56 3.26 -0.86
C VAL A 419 -3.23 4.28 0.06
N PHE A 420 -3.37 5.50 -0.41
CA PHE A 420 -4.01 6.57 0.34
C PHE A 420 -4.58 7.63 -0.59
N GLN A 421 -5.47 8.44 -0.08
CA GLN A 421 -5.96 9.64 -0.76
C GLN A 421 -4.97 10.79 -0.54
N SER A 422 -4.68 11.57 -1.59
CA SER A 422 -3.87 12.79 -1.47
C SER A 422 -4.36 13.89 -2.39
N SER A 423 -4.30 15.13 -1.90
CA SER A 423 -4.60 16.32 -2.70
C SER A 423 -3.36 17.00 -3.31
N ARG A 424 -2.19 16.34 -3.26
CA ARG A 424 -0.90 16.90 -3.74
C ARG A 424 -0.87 17.27 -5.22
N SER A 425 -1.70 16.64 -6.04
CA SER A 425 -1.84 16.96 -7.47
C SER A 425 -2.89 18.05 -7.76
N GLY A 426 -3.39 18.76 -6.73
CA GLY A 426 -4.39 19.83 -6.83
C GLY A 426 -5.84 19.39 -6.59
N LYS A 427 -6.14 18.11 -6.66
CA LYS A 427 -7.42 17.48 -6.31
C LYS A 427 -7.20 16.15 -5.63
N GLU A 428 -8.23 15.59 -5.01
CA GLU A 428 -8.13 14.27 -4.37
C GLU A 428 -7.93 13.19 -5.43
N GLU A 429 -6.84 12.44 -5.29
CA GLU A 429 -6.48 11.31 -6.11
C GLU A 429 -5.94 10.17 -5.24
N ILE A 430 -5.92 8.93 -5.79
CA ILE A 430 -5.34 7.79 -5.11
C ILE A 430 -3.85 7.71 -5.45
N TRP A 431 -3.05 7.59 -4.41
CA TRP A 431 -1.61 7.46 -4.45
C TRP A 431 -1.17 6.19 -3.73
N GLU A 432 -0.01 5.69 -4.10
CA GLU A 432 0.62 4.52 -3.51
C GLU A 432 2.06 4.85 -3.08
N MET A 433 2.52 4.18 -2.03
CA MET A 433 3.91 4.20 -1.55
C MET A 433 4.26 2.87 -0.90
N LEU A 434 5.56 2.57 -0.77
CA LEU A 434 6.01 1.52 0.13
C LEU A 434 5.78 1.93 1.60
N ALA A 435 5.71 0.94 2.49
CA ALA A 435 5.44 1.16 3.91
C ALA A 435 6.53 1.98 4.64
N ASP A 436 7.70 2.17 4.01
CA ASP A 436 8.75 3.08 4.48
C ASP A 436 8.64 4.51 3.91
N GLY A 437 7.57 4.82 3.17
CA GLY A 437 7.32 6.11 2.53
C GLY A 437 8.00 6.30 1.18
N SER A 438 8.78 5.33 0.71
CA SER A 438 9.46 5.39 -0.59
C SER A 438 8.56 4.96 -1.76
N LYS A 439 9.02 5.11 -2.99
CA LYS A 439 8.32 4.73 -4.23
C LYS A 439 6.94 5.39 -4.41
N LEU A 440 6.78 6.60 -3.90
CA LEU A 440 5.53 7.35 -3.99
C LEU A 440 5.12 7.66 -5.43
N HIS A 441 3.92 7.23 -5.84
CA HIS A 441 3.38 7.51 -7.17
C HIS A 441 1.84 7.59 -7.19
N GLN A 442 1.29 8.16 -8.27
CA GLN A 442 -0.13 8.41 -8.44
C GLN A 442 -0.78 7.29 -9.27
N LEU A 443 -1.93 6.78 -8.82
CA LEU A 443 -2.69 5.72 -9.49
C LEU A 443 -3.89 6.24 -10.30
N THR A 444 -4.49 7.38 -9.92
CA THR A 444 -5.70 7.92 -10.58
C THR A 444 -5.49 9.34 -11.06
N PHE A 445 -6.14 9.70 -12.19
CA PHE A 445 -5.92 10.98 -12.89
C PHE A 445 -7.22 11.67 -13.33
N THR A 446 -8.37 10.98 -13.26
CA THR A 446 -9.66 11.45 -13.78
C THR A 446 -10.71 11.52 -12.68
N GLY A 447 -11.42 12.64 -12.58
CA GLY A 447 -12.40 12.91 -11.53
C GLY A 447 -11.72 13.30 -10.22
N ARG A 448 -12.44 13.16 -9.08
CA ARG A 448 -11.90 13.17 -7.73
C ARG A 448 -12.03 11.77 -7.18
N ASN A 449 -10.95 11.26 -6.62
CA ASN A 449 -10.84 9.89 -6.15
C ASN A 449 -10.41 9.86 -4.69
N SER A 450 -11.11 9.06 -3.88
CA SER A 450 -10.97 9.09 -2.42
C SER A 450 -11.23 7.73 -1.78
N GLN A 451 -10.90 7.61 -0.51
CA GLN A 451 -11.21 6.49 0.38
C GLN A 451 -10.83 5.12 -0.22
N PRO A 452 -9.57 4.91 -0.61
CA PRO A 452 -9.16 3.62 -1.14
C PRO A 452 -9.26 2.52 -0.09
N ASN A 453 -9.53 1.31 -0.57
CA ASN A 453 -9.46 0.08 0.21
C ASN A 453 -8.84 -1.02 -0.62
N TRP A 454 -7.70 -1.52 -0.19
CA TRP A 454 -7.01 -2.64 -0.84
C TRP A 454 -7.69 -3.96 -0.49
N SER A 455 -7.78 -4.88 -1.46
CA SER A 455 -8.25 -6.25 -1.22
C SER A 455 -7.35 -6.98 -0.19
N TRP A 456 -7.86 -8.12 0.31
CA TRP A 456 -7.12 -8.94 1.29
C TRP A 456 -6.19 -9.96 0.61
N LYS A 457 -6.36 -10.14 -0.70
CA LYS A 457 -5.59 -11.05 -1.57
C LYS A 457 -5.31 -10.35 -2.88
#